data_6d3c1c12a3bde1f4a5edb3fc00f20cf2
#
_entry.id   6d3c1c12a3bde1f4a5edb3fc00f20cf2
#
_cell.length_a   1.000
_cell.length_b   1.000
_cell.length_c   1.000
_cell.angle_alpha   90.00
_cell.angle_beta   90.00
_cell.angle_gamma   90.00
#
_symmetry.space_group_name_H-M   'P 1'
#
loop_
_entity.id
_entity.type
_entity.pdbx_description
1 polymer ?
#
loop_
_entity_poly.entity_id
_entity_poly.type
_entity_poly.pdbx_seq_one_letter_code
_entity_poly.pdbx_strand_id
1 'polypeptide(L)'
;PALMRPGRFDRQVVVPNPDILGREKILKVHIRKIAMGPGVDIRVIARGTPGFSGADLANLVNEAALLAARKGKRVVTADEFEDAKDKVMMGTERRSMVMSDDEKKLTAYHEAGHAVVAIECPASDPVHKATIIPRGRALGMVMRLPERDRLSLSREKLLADITVAMGGRIAEEQIFGYDKVTSGASAD
;
A
#
# COMPACT_ATOMS: atom_id res chain seq x y z
N PRO A 1 -15.47 -14.65 27.55
CA PRO A 1 -16.87 -14.60 28.03
C PRO A 1 -16.98 -14.28 29.53
N ALA A 2 -16.13 -14.86 30.40
CA ALA A 2 -16.23 -14.65 31.86
C ALA A 2 -15.81 -13.24 32.30
N LEU A 3 -14.88 -12.60 31.58
CA LEU A 3 -14.41 -11.23 31.84
C LEU A 3 -15.43 -10.16 31.43
N MET A 4 -16.32 -10.48 30.48
CA MET A 4 -17.30 -9.55 29.90
C MET A 4 -18.64 -9.51 30.68
N ARG A 5 -18.71 -10.11 31.88
CA ARG A 5 -19.91 -10.09 32.68
C ARG A 5 -20.09 -8.77 33.44
N PRO A 6 -21.34 -8.35 33.72
CA PRO A 6 -21.62 -7.17 34.55
C PRO A 6 -20.82 -7.18 35.86
N GLY A 7 -20.29 -6.02 36.24
CA GLY A 7 -19.39 -5.88 37.40
C GLY A 7 -17.93 -6.21 37.16
N ARG A 8 -17.54 -6.49 35.90
CA ARG A 8 -16.13 -6.65 35.42
C ARG A 8 -15.89 -5.70 34.25
N PHE A 9 -15.49 -6.23 33.06
CA PHE A 9 -15.37 -5.44 31.84
C PHE A 9 -16.71 -5.43 31.10
N ASP A 10 -17.68 -4.70 31.63
CA ASP A 10 -19.06 -4.65 31.16
C ASP A 10 -19.31 -3.59 30.06
N ARG A 11 -18.30 -2.76 29.75
CA ARG A 11 -18.34 -1.78 28.65
C ARG A 11 -17.26 -2.09 27.62
N GLN A 12 -17.68 -2.19 26.38
CA GLN A 12 -16.79 -2.27 25.22
C GLN A 12 -16.74 -0.92 24.53
N VAL A 13 -15.54 -0.39 24.37
CA VAL A 13 -15.29 0.80 23.58
C VAL A 13 -14.47 0.38 22.36
N VAL A 14 -15.07 0.51 21.17
CA VAL A 14 -14.36 0.28 19.91
C VAL A 14 -13.59 1.54 19.57
N VAL A 15 -12.27 1.41 19.42
CA VAL A 15 -11.41 2.50 18.93
C VAL A 15 -11.15 2.23 17.45
N PRO A 16 -11.81 2.95 16.53
CA PRO A 16 -11.59 2.76 15.10
C PRO A 16 -10.23 3.30 14.67
N ASN A 17 -9.77 2.88 13.49
CA ASN A 17 -8.61 3.49 12.87
C ASN A 17 -8.86 5.00 12.63
N PRO A 18 -7.83 5.85 12.75
CA PRO A 18 -7.97 7.28 12.62
C PRO A 18 -8.31 7.68 11.18
N ASP A 19 -9.15 8.70 11.02
CA ASP A 19 -9.37 9.42 9.77
C ASP A 19 -8.12 10.22 9.35
N ILE A 20 -8.15 10.88 8.20
CA ILE A 20 -7.02 11.67 7.68
C ILE A 20 -6.54 12.71 8.71
N LEU A 21 -7.46 13.41 9.38
CA LEU A 21 -7.10 14.43 10.37
C LEU A 21 -6.50 13.80 11.63
N GLY A 22 -7.03 12.67 12.05
CA GLY A 22 -6.48 11.87 13.16
C GLY A 22 -5.07 11.38 12.84
N ARG A 23 -4.84 10.84 11.62
CA ARG A 23 -3.51 10.43 11.16
C ARG A 23 -2.52 11.58 11.12
N GLU A 24 -2.93 12.76 10.64
CA GLU A 24 -2.09 13.95 10.67
C GLU A 24 -1.66 14.33 12.10
N LYS A 25 -2.59 14.31 13.05
CA LYS A 25 -2.30 14.61 14.47
C LYS A 25 -1.35 13.58 15.07
N ILE A 26 -1.55 12.29 14.81
CA ILE A 26 -0.68 11.20 15.30
C ILE A 26 0.72 11.34 14.70
N LEU A 27 0.84 11.55 13.39
CA LEU A 27 2.12 11.79 12.73
C LEU A 27 2.87 12.98 13.36
N LYS A 28 2.18 14.11 13.62
CA LYS A 28 2.78 15.28 14.30
C LYS A 28 3.38 14.96 15.66
N VAL A 29 2.83 13.99 16.39
CA VAL A 29 3.38 13.54 17.67
C VAL A 29 4.68 12.76 17.47
N HIS A 30 4.67 11.79 16.52
CA HIS A 30 5.81 10.89 16.32
C HIS A 30 7.00 11.55 15.63
N ILE A 31 6.78 12.48 14.69
CA ILE A 31 7.85 13.20 13.98
C ILE A 31 8.64 14.17 14.88
N ARG A 32 8.12 14.55 16.05
CA ARG A 32 8.87 15.40 17.02
C ARG A 32 10.20 14.79 17.45
N LYS A 33 10.36 13.49 17.30
CA LYS A 33 11.55 12.73 17.71
C LYS A 33 12.60 12.59 16.63
N ILE A 34 12.33 13.07 15.41
CA ILE A 34 13.22 12.92 14.25
C ILE A 34 13.48 14.29 13.60
N ALA A 35 14.65 14.42 12.98
CA ALA A 35 15.00 15.60 12.21
C ALA A 35 14.35 15.53 10.84
N MET A 36 13.40 16.41 10.56
CA MET A 36 12.68 16.50 9.29
C MET A 36 13.45 17.36 8.30
N GLY A 37 13.55 16.88 7.06
CA GLY A 37 14.07 17.64 5.94
C GLY A 37 13.07 18.68 5.41
N PRO A 38 13.53 19.64 4.60
CA PRO A 38 12.65 20.61 3.97
C PRO A 38 11.69 19.93 2.99
N GLY A 39 10.49 20.50 2.83
CA GLY A 39 9.50 20.05 1.84
C GLY A 39 8.70 18.80 2.24
N VAL A 40 8.88 18.24 3.44
CA VAL A 40 8.05 17.12 3.92
C VAL A 40 6.69 17.64 4.40
N ASP A 41 5.63 17.27 3.68
CA ASP A 41 4.26 17.63 4.06
C ASP A 41 3.57 16.44 4.75
N ILE A 42 3.27 16.63 6.05
CA ILE A 42 2.60 15.62 6.88
C ILE A 42 1.21 15.29 6.36
N ARG A 43 0.52 16.25 5.73
CA ARG A 43 -0.81 16.02 5.15
C ARG A 43 -0.76 15.06 3.97
N VAL A 44 0.29 15.17 3.16
CA VAL A 44 0.53 14.23 2.04
C VAL A 44 0.76 12.83 2.59
N ILE A 45 1.59 12.68 3.64
CA ILE A 45 1.83 11.40 4.30
C ILE A 45 0.53 10.84 4.88
N ALA A 46 -0.27 11.65 5.59
CA ALA A 46 -1.54 11.22 6.18
C ALA A 46 -2.57 10.77 5.12
N ARG A 47 -2.62 11.44 3.96
CA ARG A 47 -3.48 11.01 2.84
C ARG A 47 -2.99 9.71 2.21
N GLY A 48 -1.69 9.53 2.12
CA GLY A 48 -1.06 8.34 1.53
C GLY A 48 -1.07 7.10 2.45
N THR A 49 -1.67 7.17 3.64
CA THR A 49 -1.71 6.06 4.63
C THR A 49 -3.14 5.69 5.05
N PRO A 50 -4.06 5.40 4.09
CA PRO A 50 -5.43 5.00 4.43
C PRO A 50 -5.42 3.71 5.26
N GLY A 51 -6.30 3.63 6.27
CA GLY A 51 -6.44 2.45 7.12
C GLY A 51 -5.33 2.22 8.16
N PHE A 52 -4.30 3.05 8.21
CA PHE A 52 -3.24 2.92 9.20
C PHE A 52 -3.75 3.21 10.61
N SER A 53 -3.42 2.33 11.54
CA SER A 53 -3.57 2.54 12.97
C SER A 53 -2.51 3.51 13.52
N GLY A 54 -2.67 3.95 14.76
CA GLY A 54 -1.63 4.74 15.43
C GLY A 54 -0.27 4.02 15.51
N ALA A 55 -0.29 2.69 15.67
CA ALA A 55 0.92 1.87 15.70
C ALA A 55 1.61 1.82 14.33
N ASP A 56 0.84 1.68 13.24
CA ASP A 56 1.39 1.68 11.88
C ASP A 56 2.03 3.02 11.53
N LEU A 57 1.41 4.14 11.94
CA LEU A 57 1.95 5.48 11.76
C LEU A 57 3.25 5.72 12.56
N ALA A 58 3.31 5.20 13.80
CA ALA A 58 4.53 5.23 14.60
C ALA A 58 5.65 4.41 13.93
N ASN A 59 5.32 3.22 13.44
CA ASN A 59 6.23 2.35 12.70
C ASN A 59 6.71 3.02 11.41
N LEU A 60 5.83 3.66 10.64
CA LEU A 60 6.18 4.40 9.43
C LEU A 60 7.24 5.48 9.71
N VAL A 61 7.05 6.28 10.75
CA VAL A 61 8.01 7.33 11.15
C VAL A 61 9.36 6.72 11.54
N ASN A 62 9.33 5.63 12.30
CA ASN A 62 10.55 4.92 12.71
C ASN A 62 11.29 4.32 11.51
N GLU A 63 10.58 3.67 10.57
CA GLU A 63 11.18 3.10 9.37
C GLU A 63 11.77 4.18 8.45
N ALA A 64 11.10 5.33 8.29
CA ALA A 64 11.64 6.46 7.53
C ALA A 64 12.95 6.98 8.15
N ALA A 65 13.02 7.09 9.48
CA ALA A 65 14.23 7.49 10.18
C ALA A 65 15.36 6.46 10.01
N LEU A 66 15.05 5.15 10.09
CA LEU A 66 16.03 4.09 9.86
C LEU A 66 16.55 4.10 8.41
N LEU A 67 15.68 4.35 7.43
CA LEU A 67 16.08 4.46 6.02
C LEU A 67 17.00 5.66 5.80
N ALA A 68 16.69 6.83 6.39
CA ALA A 68 17.55 8.00 6.34
C ALA A 68 18.94 7.70 6.95
N ALA A 69 18.98 7.07 8.11
CA ALA A 69 20.22 6.67 8.76
C ALA A 69 21.06 5.71 7.90
N ARG A 70 20.44 4.69 7.28
CA ARG A 70 21.11 3.75 6.36
C ARG A 70 21.69 4.43 5.12
N LYS A 71 21.04 5.49 4.64
CA LYS A 71 21.51 6.32 3.52
C LYS A 71 22.53 7.39 3.95
N GLY A 72 22.93 7.43 5.24
CA GLY A 72 23.85 8.43 5.78
C GLY A 72 23.29 9.84 5.86
N LYS A 73 21.96 10.00 5.76
CA LYS A 73 21.29 11.31 5.83
C LYS A 73 21.11 11.75 7.29
N ARG A 74 21.22 13.04 7.54
CA ARG A 74 20.97 13.64 8.86
C ARG A 74 19.52 14.04 9.10
N VAL A 75 18.71 14.08 8.03
CA VAL A 75 17.30 14.47 8.04
C VAL A 75 16.48 13.47 7.24
N VAL A 76 15.23 13.30 7.61
CA VAL A 76 14.28 12.46 6.91
C VAL A 76 13.55 13.30 5.86
N THR A 77 13.62 12.90 4.59
CA THR A 77 12.94 13.60 3.48
C THR A 77 11.67 12.87 3.05
N ALA A 78 10.92 13.44 2.11
CA ALA A 78 9.73 12.82 1.55
C ALA A 78 10.02 11.44 0.94
N ASP A 79 11.20 11.25 0.31
CA ASP A 79 11.60 9.98 -0.29
C ASP A 79 11.69 8.85 0.75
N GLU A 80 12.26 9.12 1.95
CA GLU A 80 12.34 8.12 3.00
C GLU A 80 10.96 7.76 3.55
N PHE A 81 10.02 8.72 3.59
CA PHE A 81 8.64 8.42 3.96
C PHE A 81 7.93 7.58 2.90
N GLU A 82 8.15 7.82 1.61
CA GLU A 82 7.60 6.99 0.53
C GLU A 82 8.18 5.58 0.57
N ASP A 83 9.52 5.44 0.70
CA ASP A 83 10.17 4.13 0.83
C ASP A 83 9.69 3.37 2.08
N ALA A 84 9.51 4.07 3.20
CA ALA A 84 9.00 3.49 4.44
C ALA A 84 7.53 3.05 4.30
N LYS A 85 6.71 3.86 3.65
CA LYS A 85 5.31 3.54 3.34
C LYS A 85 5.23 2.27 2.50
N ASP A 86 6.01 2.20 1.43
CA ASP A 86 6.11 1.01 0.59
C ASP A 86 6.49 -0.23 1.40
N LYS A 87 7.49 -0.10 2.28
CA LYS A 87 7.91 -1.20 3.15
C LYS A 87 6.84 -1.65 4.14
N VAL A 88 6.11 -0.72 4.74
CA VAL A 88 5.04 -1.03 5.71
C VAL A 88 3.82 -1.63 5.02
N MET A 89 3.44 -1.11 3.86
CA MET A 89 2.25 -1.57 3.13
C MET A 89 2.49 -2.85 2.32
N MET A 90 3.64 -2.96 1.65
CA MET A 90 3.94 -4.02 0.69
C MET A 90 4.99 -5.02 1.18
N GLY A 91 5.64 -4.75 2.32
CA GLY A 91 6.77 -5.55 2.81
C GLY A 91 8.12 -5.13 2.21
N THR A 92 9.17 -5.82 2.67
CA THR A 92 10.55 -5.53 2.25
C THR A 92 10.81 -5.97 0.81
N GLU A 93 11.60 -5.19 0.08
CA GLU A 93 12.09 -5.58 -1.24
C GLU A 93 12.95 -6.85 -1.18
N ARG A 94 12.71 -7.77 -2.10
CA ARG A 94 13.49 -9.01 -2.24
C ARG A 94 14.59 -8.83 -3.30
N ARG A 95 15.56 -7.95 -3.02
CA ARG A 95 16.65 -7.61 -3.95
C ARG A 95 17.55 -8.79 -4.32
N SER A 96 17.58 -9.83 -3.50
CA SER A 96 18.33 -11.07 -3.78
C SER A 96 17.61 -12.01 -4.75
N MET A 97 16.35 -11.76 -5.07
CA MET A 97 15.60 -12.56 -6.02
C MET A 97 15.99 -12.17 -7.45
N VAL A 98 16.67 -13.08 -8.13
CA VAL A 98 17.04 -12.90 -9.53
C VAL A 98 15.89 -13.44 -10.38
N MET A 99 15.19 -12.54 -11.06
CA MET A 99 14.18 -12.89 -12.06
C MET A 99 14.84 -12.95 -13.42
N SER A 100 14.48 -13.95 -14.24
CA SER A 100 14.85 -13.98 -15.64
C SER A 100 14.20 -12.81 -16.41
N ASP A 101 14.72 -12.48 -17.57
CA ASP A 101 14.14 -11.39 -18.37
C ASP A 101 12.73 -11.72 -18.88
N ASP A 102 12.43 -13.01 -19.12
CA ASP A 102 11.09 -13.47 -19.46
C ASP A 102 10.11 -13.30 -18.29
N GLU A 103 10.52 -13.63 -17.05
CA GLU A 103 9.71 -13.41 -15.85
C GLU A 103 9.48 -11.92 -15.59
N LYS A 104 10.49 -11.07 -15.76
CA LYS A 104 10.34 -9.62 -15.64
C LYS A 104 9.35 -9.09 -16.67
N LYS A 105 9.47 -9.56 -17.92
CA LYS A 105 8.58 -9.17 -19.01
C LYS A 105 7.15 -9.57 -18.72
N LEU A 106 6.94 -10.83 -18.29
CA LEU A 106 5.63 -11.35 -17.95
C LEU A 106 5.01 -10.53 -16.79
N THR A 107 5.76 -10.34 -15.70
CA THR A 107 5.31 -9.53 -14.56
C THR A 107 4.99 -8.09 -14.98
N ALA A 108 5.81 -7.49 -15.87
CA ALA A 108 5.55 -6.12 -16.33
C ALA A 108 4.24 -6.00 -17.10
N TYR A 109 3.92 -6.95 -17.97
CA TYR A 109 2.63 -6.96 -18.68
C TYR A 109 1.46 -7.24 -17.74
N HIS A 110 1.63 -8.14 -16.78
CA HIS A 110 0.64 -8.42 -15.76
C HIS A 110 0.27 -7.16 -14.97
N GLU A 111 1.26 -6.49 -14.36
CA GLU A 111 1.05 -5.25 -13.61
C GLU A 111 0.53 -4.11 -14.50
N ALA A 112 1.01 -4.02 -15.74
CA ALA A 112 0.48 -3.05 -16.70
C ALA A 112 -1.00 -3.29 -17.00
N GLY A 113 -1.44 -4.55 -17.07
CA GLY A 113 -2.84 -4.92 -17.24
C GLY A 113 -3.71 -4.37 -16.11
N HIS A 114 -3.31 -4.57 -14.86
CA HIS A 114 -4.00 -3.99 -13.71
C HIS A 114 -4.01 -2.45 -13.76
N ALA A 115 -2.88 -1.84 -14.09
CA ALA A 115 -2.77 -0.38 -14.12
C ALA A 115 -3.64 0.26 -15.21
N VAL A 116 -3.64 -0.31 -16.42
CA VAL A 116 -4.45 0.20 -17.55
C VAL A 116 -5.93 0.09 -17.22
N VAL A 117 -6.38 -1.08 -16.74
CA VAL A 117 -7.78 -1.27 -16.37
C VAL A 117 -8.19 -0.32 -15.22
N ALA A 118 -7.30 -0.10 -14.23
CA ALA A 118 -7.58 0.81 -13.15
C ALA A 118 -7.71 2.27 -13.61
N ILE A 119 -6.91 2.69 -14.60
CA ILE A 119 -6.98 4.06 -15.16
C ILE A 119 -8.25 4.26 -15.99
N GLU A 120 -8.63 3.25 -16.78
CA GLU A 120 -9.80 3.30 -17.64
C GLU A 120 -11.13 3.09 -16.89
N CYS A 121 -11.10 2.58 -15.66
CA CYS A 121 -12.29 2.31 -14.87
C CYS A 121 -12.61 3.49 -13.93
N PRO A 122 -13.68 4.30 -14.19
CA PRO A 122 -13.96 5.53 -13.44
C PRO A 122 -14.23 5.30 -11.94
N ALA A 123 -14.74 4.11 -11.57
CA ALA A 123 -15.02 3.75 -10.18
C ALA A 123 -13.81 3.16 -9.45
N SER A 124 -12.67 2.98 -10.13
CA SER A 124 -11.42 2.55 -9.51
C SER A 124 -10.79 3.67 -8.67
N ASP A 125 -9.99 3.29 -7.66
CA ASP A 125 -9.11 4.24 -7.00
C ASP A 125 -7.96 4.61 -7.92
N PRO A 126 -7.43 5.85 -7.84
CA PRO A 126 -6.29 6.27 -8.63
C PRO A 126 -5.06 5.37 -8.43
N VAL A 127 -4.39 5.05 -9.53
CA VAL A 127 -3.11 4.34 -9.48
C VAL A 127 -2.07 5.28 -8.86
N HIS A 128 -1.49 4.85 -7.75
CA HIS A 128 -0.42 5.57 -7.07
C HIS A 128 0.95 5.12 -7.56
N LYS A 129 1.11 3.80 -7.73
CA LYS A 129 2.40 3.20 -8.10
C LYS A 129 2.19 1.84 -8.76
N ALA A 130 2.98 1.55 -9.79
CA ALA A 130 3.16 0.22 -10.35
C ALA A 130 4.64 -0.17 -10.26
N THR A 131 4.93 -1.43 -9.94
CA THR A 131 6.30 -1.92 -9.79
C THR A 131 6.41 -3.40 -10.11
N ILE A 132 7.55 -3.79 -10.69
CA ILE A 132 7.93 -5.19 -10.88
C ILE A 132 9.03 -5.63 -9.89
N ILE A 133 9.30 -4.79 -8.87
CA ILE A 133 10.26 -5.15 -7.82
C ILE A 133 9.56 -6.11 -6.85
N PRO A 134 10.07 -7.35 -6.68
CA PRO A 134 9.45 -8.31 -5.79
C PRO A 134 9.43 -7.82 -4.33
N ARG A 135 8.26 -7.94 -3.69
CA ARG A 135 8.07 -7.60 -2.28
C ARG A 135 7.23 -8.67 -1.58
N GLY A 136 7.68 -9.13 -0.42
CA GLY A 136 6.98 -10.20 0.28
C GLY A 136 6.79 -11.44 -0.59
N ARG A 137 5.55 -11.79 -0.92
CA ARG A 137 5.19 -12.90 -1.83
C ARG A 137 4.89 -12.45 -3.26
N ALA A 138 4.69 -11.16 -3.49
CA ALA A 138 4.35 -10.62 -4.81
C ALA A 138 5.61 -10.40 -5.66
N LEU A 139 5.52 -10.71 -6.95
CA LEU A 139 6.58 -10.48 -7.95
C LEU A 139 6.53 -9.05 -8.49
N GLY A 140 5.34 -8.47 -8.52
CA GLY A 140 5.05 -7.09 -8.86
C GLY A 140 3.83 -6.60 -8.07
N MET A 141 3.40 -5.38 -8.28
CA MET A 141 2.21 -4.82 -7.65
C MET A 141 1.77 -3.52 -8.30
N VAL A 142 0.46 -3.33 -8.41
CA VAL A 142 -0.16 -2.04 -8.67
C VAL A 142 -0.84 -1.56 -7.39
N MET A 143 -0.32 -0.47 -6.83
CA MET A 143 -0.91 0.18 -5.66
C MET A 143 -1.88 1.26 -6.10
N ARG A 144 -3.11 1.17 -5.62
CA ARG A 144 -4.16 2.18 -5.76
C ARG A 144 -4.44 2.79 -4.40
N LEU A 145 -4.56 4.10 -4.32
CA LEU A 145 -4.86 4.80 -3.08
C LEU A 145 -6.17 5.60 -3.22
N PRO A 146 -7.10 5.44 -2.29
CA PRO A 146 -8.33 6.21 -2.28
C PRO A 146 -8.02 7.69 -2.00
N GLU A 147 -8.72 8.61 -2.67
CA GLU A 147 -8.59 10.05 -2.43
C GLU A 147 -9.09 10.48 -1.06
N ARG A 148 -9.97 9.69 -0.45
CA ARG A 148 -10.57 9.94 0.86
C ARG A 148 -10.85 8.63 1.60
N ASP A 149 -10.93 8.71 2.92
CA ASP A 149 -11.35 7.56 3.74
C ASP A 149 -12.80 7.19 3.39
N ARG A 150 -13.06 5.89 3.23
CA ARG A 150 -14.38 5.34 2.89
C ARG A 150 -14.90 4.50 4.05
N LEU A 151 -16.18 4.70 4.35
CA LEU A 151 -16.88 3.89 5.37
C LEU A 151 -17.65 2.71 4.77
N SER A 152 -17.91 2.76 3.46
CA SER A 152 -18.65 1.71 2.72
C SER A 152 -18.21 1.68 1.27
N LEU A 153 -18.44 0.54 0.61
CA LEU A 153 -18.16 0.35 -0.81
C LEU A 153 -19.49 0.22 -1.56
N SER A 154 -19.63 0.95 -2.66
CA SER A 154 -20.77 0.79 -3.58
C SER A 154 -20.59 -0.49 -4.41
N ARG A 155 -21.70 -1.01 -4.96
CA ARG A 155 -21.65 -2.14 -5.91
C ARG A 155 -20.77 -1.83 -7.12
N GLU A 156 -20.83 -0.60 -7.63
CA GLU A 156 -20.02 -0.14 -8.75
C GLU A 156 -18.53 -0.23 -8.43
N LYS A 157 -18.14 0.22 -7.21
CA LYS A 157 -16.75 0.12 -6.74
C LYS A 157 -16.27 -1.33 -6.62
N LEU A 158 -17.10 -2.21 -6.09
CA LEU A 158 -16.77 -3.64 -5.98
C LEU A 158 -16.59 -4.29 -7.35
N LEU A 159 -17.46 -3.97 -8.31
CA LEU A 159 -17.30 -4.46 -9.68
C LEU A 159 -16.05 -3.90 -10.35
N ALA A 160 -15.73 -2.62 -10.12
CA ALA A 160 -14.49 -2.02 -10.59
C ALA A 160 -13.26 -2.74 -10.04
N ASP A 161 -13.25 -3.07 -8.74
CA ASP A 161 -12.14 -3.78 -8.11
C ASP A 161 -11.95 -5.19 -8.69
N ILE A 162 -13.04 -5.92 -8.95
CA ILE A 162 -12.99 -7.22 -9.64
C ILE A 162 -12.45 -7.06 -11.06
N THR A 163 -12.93 -6.04 -11.79
CA THR A 163 -12.46 -5.78 -13.16
C THR A 163 -10.97 -5.49 -13.20
N VAL A 164 -10.48 -4.69 -12.27
CA VAL A 164 -9.05 -4.40 -12.15
C VAL A 164 -8.26 -5.67 -11.79
N ALA A 165 -8.75 -6.49 -10.86
CA ALA A 165 -8.11 -7.75 -10.48
C ALA A 165 -7.94 -8.72 -11.68
N MET A 166 -8.88 -8.72 -12.62
CA MET A 166 -8.78 -9.54 -13.84
C MET A 166 -7.80 -8.99 -14.88
N GLY A 167 -7.37 -7.71 -14.74
CA GLY A 167 -6.54 -7.02 -15.73
C GLY A 167 -5.20 -7.69 -16.00
N GLY A 168 -4.52 -8.17 -14.96
CA GLY A 168 -3.23 -8.85 -15.08
C GLY A 168 -3.34 -10.16 -15.87
N ARG A 169 -4.32 -11.01 -15.51
CA ARG A 169 -4.57 -12.26 -16.22
C ARG A 169 -4.88 -12.05 -17.71
N ILE A 170 -5.76 -11.09 -18.01
CA ILE A 170 -6.14 -10.80 -19.40
C ILE A 170 -4.93 -10.30 -20.20
N ALA A 171 -4.06 -9.49 -19.60
CA ALA A 171 -2.82 -9.04 -20.24
C ALA A 171 -1.88 -10.21 -20.55
N GLU A 172 -1.69 -11.16 -19.62
CA GLU A 172 -0.90 -12.37 -19.87
C GLU A 172 -1.49 -13.18 -21.01
N GLU A 173 -2.80 -13.42 -21.02
CA GLU A 173 -3.48 -14.20 -22.05
C GLU A 173 -3.36 -13.57 -23.44
N GLN A 174 -3.55 -12.26 -23.55
CA GLN A 174 -3.46 -11.53 -24.81
C GLN A 174 -2.04 -11.47 -25.38
N ILE A 175 -1.03 -11.32 -24.53
CA ILE A 175 0.35 -11.10 -24.98
C ILE A 175 1.11 -12.42 -25.17
N PHE A 176 0.89 -13.39 -24.27
CA PHE A 176 1.67 -14.64 -24.25
C PHE A 176 0.86 -15.87 -24.68
N GLY A 177 -0.48 -15.75 -24.73
CA GLY A 177 -1.41 -16.84 -25.06
C GLY A 177 -1.93 -17.57 -23.83
N TYR A 178 -3.08 -18.19 -23.98
CA TYR A 178 -3.83 -18.85 -22.90
C TYR A 178 -3.00 -19.87 -22.10
N ASP A 179 -2.20 -20.69 -22.81
CA ASP A 179 -1.39 -21.75 -22.19
C ASP A 179 -0.23 -21.22 -21.34
N LYS A 180 0.07 -19.92 -21.40
CA LYS A 180 1.15 -19.29 -20.66
C LYS A 180 0.66 -18.41 -19.51
N VAL A 181 -0.64 -18.40 -19.24
CA VAL A 181 -1.19 -17.70 -18.06
C VAL A 181 -0.66 -18.35 -16.78
N THR A 182 -0.14 -17.56 -15.88
CA THR A 182 0.50 -18.05 -14.66
C THR A 182 -0.49 -18.35 -13.53
N SER A 183 -0.05 -19.15 -12.56
CA SER A 183 -0.81 -19.41 -11.33
C SER A 183 -0.96 -18.16 -10.45
N GLY A 184 -0.04 -17.19 -10.56
CA GLY A 184 -0.14 -15.89 -9.93
C GLY A 184 -1.39 -15.13 -10.37
N ALA A 185 -1.63 -15.13 -11.70
CA ALA A 185 -2.81 -14.51 -12.30
C ALA A 185 -4.16 -15.16 -11.91
N SER A 186 -4.13 -16.30 -11.24
CA SER A 186 -5.34 -16.99 -10.74
C SER A 186 -5.59 -16.69 -9.25
N ALA A 187 -4.68 -15.98 -8.59
CA ALA A 187 -4.72 -15.67 -7.16
C ALA A 187 -5.09 -14.18 -6.88
N ASP A 188 -5.17 -13.37 -7.94
CA ASP A 188 -5.63 -11.98 -7.88
C ASP A 188 -7.16 -11.93 -7.80
#